data_92c252882cd78c52b0fc912c4f6d7257
#
_entry.id   92c252882cd78c52b0fc912c4f6d7257
#
_cell.length_a   1.000
_cell.length_b   1.000
_cell.length_c   1.000
_cell.angle_alpha   90.00
_cell.angle_beta   90.00
_cell.angle_gamma   90.00
#
_symmetry.space_group_name_H-M   'P 1'
#
loop_
_entity.id
_entity.type
_entity.pdbx_description
1 polymer ?
#
loop_
_entity_poly.entity_id
_entity_poly.type
_entity_poly.pdbx_seq_one_letter_code
_entity_poly.pdbx_strand_id
1 'polypeptide(L)'
;MEQIYTQIRQYIDENRQPMLKLWRDLVNTESGTLQIDGVNAVCSILRREMENAGIHTRVRAIQNSGDMLIGEWNPGSAKAPLLLIGHMDTVFKEGAVKENPFRVDENGMAHGPGVLDMKAGLVMALYTVKALDSVDWKERPIKFIFASDEENLHMRSDAKKIFA
;
A
#
# COMPACT_ATOMS: atom_id res chain seq x y z
N MET A 1 26.18 -8.40 7.10
CA MET A 1 24.96 -7.69 7.52
C MET A 1 25.05 -6.18 7.28
N GLU A 2 26.11 -5.51 7.73
CA GLU A 2 26.27 -4.05 7.58
C GLU A 2 26.24 -3.57 6.11
N GLN A 3 26.84 -4.33 5.19
CA GLN A 3 26.81 -4.04 3.76
C GLN A 3 25.38 -4.08 3.16
N ILE A 4 24.57 -5.06 3.55
CA ILE A 4 23.18 -5.18 3.09
C ILE A 4 22.35 -3.97 3.56
N TYR A 5 22.50 -3.55 4.81
CA TYR A 5 21.81 -2.35 5.32
C TYR A 5 22.20 -1.08 4.56
N THR A 6 23.47 -0.95 4.21
CA THR A 6 23.96 0.18 3.41
C THR A 6 23.34 0.18 2.01
N GLN A 7 23.28 -0.97 1.34
CA GLN A 7 22.66 -1.10 0.02
C GLN A 7 21.15 -0.83 0.04
N ILE A 8 20.43 -1.35 1.05
CA ILE A 8 19.00 -1.07 1.24
C ILE A 8 18.77 0.44 1.43
N ARG A 9 19.57 1.09 2.27
CA ARG A 9 19.48 2.53 2.52
C ARG A 9 19.75 3.33 1.26
N GLN A 10 20.78 2.97 0.51
CA GLN A 10 21.09 3.59 -0.78
C GLN A 10 19.93 3.42 -1.76
N TYR A 11 19.36 2.23 -1.88
CA TYR A 11 18.19 1.98 -2.74
C TYR A 11 17.02 2.90 -2.39
N ILE A 12 16.69 3.05 -1.11
CA ILE A 12 15.61 3.93 -0.65
C ILE A 12 15.92 5.39 -0.98
N ASP A 13 17.16 5.85 -0.76
CA ASP A 13 17.57 7.22 -1.08
C ASP A 13 17.48 7.53 -2.58
N GLU A 14 17.90 6.60 -3.44
CA GLU A 14 17.81 6.71 -4.89
C GLU A 14 16.37 6.71 -5.41
N ASN A 15 15.45 6.07 -4.67
CA ASN A 15 14.04 5.93 -5.03
C ASN A 15 13.10 6.94 -4.35
N ARG A 16 13.61 7.96 -3.67
CA ARG A 16 12.78 8.97 -2.98
C ARG A 16 11.75 9.64 -3.90
N GLN A 17 12.13 10.01 -5.11
CA GLN A 17 11.21 10.67 -6.05
C GLN A 17 10.12 9.74 -6.57
N PRO A 18 10.40 8.50 -7.01
CA PRO A 18 9.37 7.50 -7.30
C PRO A 18 8.44 7.21 -6.12
N MET A 19 8.97 7.09 -4.90
CA MET A 19 8.17 6.90 -3.69
C MET A 19 7.22 8.08 -3.46
N LEU A 20 7.73 9.29 -3.54
CA LEU A 20 6.95 10.51 -3.36
C LEU A 20 5.88 10.67 -4.45
N LYS A 21 6.19 10.29 -5.68
CA LYS A 21 5.23 10.28 -6.79
C LYS A 21 4.09 9.30 -6.51
N LEU A 22 4.40 8.05 -6.16
CA LEU A 22 3.38 7.06 -5.85
C LEU A 22 2.52 7.51 -4.67
N TRP A 23 3.13 8.03 -3.61
CA TRP A 23 2.40 8.55 -2.45
C TRP A 23 1.43 9.67 -2.84
N ARG A 24 1.88 10.63 -3.66
CA ARG A 24 1.03 11.68 -4.23
C ARG A 24 -0.13 11.13 -5.04
N ASP A 25 0.14 10.16 -5.92
CA ASP A 25 -0.89 9.55 -6.77
C ASP A 25 -1.96 8.86 -5.90
N LEU A 26 -1.56 8.13 -4.86
CA LEU A 26 -2.48 7.49 -3.93
C LEU A 26 -3.29 8.51 -3.12
N VAL A 27 -2.64 9.54 -2.57
CA VAL A 27 -3.33 10.56 -1.74
C VAL A 27 -4.31 11.38 -2.58
N ASN A 28 -3.95 11.73 -3.82
CA ASN A 28 -4.83 12.46 -4.73
C ASN A 28 -5.92 11.61 -5.39
N THR A 29 -5.94 10.30 -5.14
CA THR A 29 -7.05 9.43 -5.50
C THR A 29 -7.99 9.35 -4.29
N GLU A 30 -9.17 9.95 -4.38
CA GLU A 30 -10.17 9.87 -3.31
C GLU A 30 -10.57 8.41 -3.06
N SER A 31 -10.57 8.02 -1.78
CA SER A 31 -10.87 6.65 -1.38
C SER A 31 -11.54 6.61 0.00
N GLY A 32 -12.50 7.51 0.25
CA GLY A 32 -13.34 7.37 1.43
C GLY A 32 -14.02 6.01 1.44
N THR A 33 -14.21 5.38 2.60
CA THR A 33 -14.72 4.00 2.70
C THR A 33 -16.02 3.75 1.92
N LEU A 34 -16.86 4.78 1.79
CA LEU A 34 -18.12 4.69 1.04
C LEU A 34 -17.96 4.96 -0.47
N GLN A 35 -16.79 5.40 -0.91
CA GLN A 35 -16.46 5.70 -2.30
C GLN A 35 -15.83 4.46 -2.97
N ILE A 36 -16.66 3.45 -3.25
CA ILE A 36 -16.25 2.14 -3.77
C ILE A 36 -15.31 2.29 -4.98
N ASP A 37 -15.69 3.12 -5.95
CA ASP A 37 -14.89 3.35 -7.17
C ASP A 37 -13.53 3.97 -6.85
N GLY A 38 -13.47 4.87 -5.88
CA GLY A 38 -12.24 5.49 -5.42
C GLY A 38 -11.29 4.49 -4.72
N VAL A 39 -11.82 3.65 -3.84
CA VAL A 39 -11.05 2.56 -3.23
C VAL A 39 -10.53 1.59 -4.29
N ASN A 40 -11.35 1.23 -5.28
CA ASN A 40 -10.96 0.37 -6.40
C ASN A 40 -9.92 1.03 -7.32
N ALA A 41 -9.94 2.35 -7.45
CA ALA A 41 -8.91 3.08 -8.18
C ALA A 41 -7.56 3.00 -7.44
N VAL A 42 -7.54 3.18 -6.10
CA VAL A 42 -6.34 2.98 -5.27
C VAL A 42 -5.85 1.53 -5.36
N CYS A 43 -6.76 0.55 -5.28
CA CYS A 43 -6.44 -0.87 -5.46
C CYS A 43 -5.74 -1.12 -6.81
N SER A 44 -6.25 -0.54 -7.89
CA SER A 44 -5.70 -0.69 -9.24
C SER A 44 -4.30 -0.09 -9.39
N ILE A 45 -4.06 1.08 -8.78
CA ILE A 45 -2.73 1.71 -8.75
C ILE A 45 -1.74 0.80 -8.02
N LEU A 46 -2.08 0.36 -6.80
CA LEU A 46 -1.22 -0.49 -5.99
C LEU A 46 -0.96 -1.84 -6.67
N ARG A 47 -1.99 -2.46 -7.23
CA ARG A 47 -1.87 -3.71 -7.96
C ARG A 47 -0.82 -3.61 -9.07
N ARG A 48 -0.93 -2.60 -9.93
CA ARG A 48 0.03 -2.36 -11.02
C ARG A 48 1.46 -2.20 -10.49
N GLU A 49 1.64 -1.40 -9.44
CA GLU A 49 2.95 -1.17 -8.85
C GLU A 49 3.54 -2.42 -8.18
N MET A 50 2.69 -3.25 -7.57
CA MET A 50 3.09 -4.55 -7.00
C MET A 50 3.48 -5.53 -8.11
N GLU A 51 2.70 -5.66 -9.17
CA GLU A 51 3.00 -6.53 -10.30
C GLU A 51 4.31 -6.11 -11.00
N ASN A 52 4.56 -4.81 -11.18
CA ASN A 52 5.81 -4.27 -11.68
C ASN A 52 7.03 -4.58 -10.77
N ALA A 53 6.79 -4.83 -9.49
CA ALA A 53 7.80 -5.27 -8.52
C ALA A 53 7.92 -6.80 -8.38
N GLY A 54 7.32 -7.57 -9.29
CA GLY A 54 7.36 -9.03 -9.26
C GLY A 54 6.52 -9.66 -8.14
N ILE A 55 5.59 -8.91 -7.56
CA ILE A 55 4.66 -9.42 -6.55
C ILE A 55 3.45 -10.03 -7.27
N HIS A 56 3.15 -11.29 -7.01
CA HIS A 56 1.93 -11.93 -7.51
C HIS A 56 0.72 -11.36 -6.80
N THR A 57 -0.25 -10.84 -7.56
CA THR A 57 -1.42 -10.20 -6.98
C THR A 57 -2.71 -10.95 -7.25
N ARG A 58 -3.66 -10.79 -6.34
CA ARG A 58 -5.05 -11.23 -6.49
C ARG A 58 -5.97 -10.16 -5.91
N VAL A 59 -6.96 -9.76 -6.66
CA VAL A 59 -8.06 -8.90 -6.20
C VAL A 59 -9.20 -9.79 -5.74
N ARG A 60 -9.72 -9.52 -4.55
CA ARG A 60 -10.92 -10.15 -4.01
C ARG A 60 -12.04 -9.13 -3.99
N ALA A 61 -13.05 -9.35 -4.82
CA ALA A 61 -14.26 -8.55 -4.81
C ALA A 61 -15.01 -8.71 -3.48
N ILE A 62 -15.42 -7.56 -2.91
CA ILE A 62 -16.17 -7.49 -1.67
C ILE A 62 -17.53 -6.86 -1.97
N GLN A 63 -18.59 -7.55 -1.59
CA GLN A 63 -19.95 -7.03 -1.82
C GLN A 63 -20.19 -5.78 -0.96
N ASN A 64 -20.67 -4.70 -1.56
CA ASN A 64 -20.98 -3.42 -0.93
C ASN A 64 -19.76 -2.68 -0.32
N SER A 65 -18.57 -2.99 -0.77
CA SER A 65 -17.32 -2.31 -0.40
C SER A 65 -16.38 -2.26 -1.61
N GLY A 66 -15.27 -1.53 -1.50
CA GLY A 66 -14.16 -1.65 -2.44
C GLY A 66 -13.53 -3.04 -2.41
N ASP A 67 -12.76 -3.37 -3.42
CA ASP A 67 -12.08 -4.65 -3.53
C ASP A 67 -10.86 -4.72 -2.60
N MET A 68 -10.57 -5.91 -2.07
CA MET A 68 -9.38 -6.19 -1.28
C MET A 68 -8.22 -6.61 -2.20
N LEU A 69 -7.03 -6.08 -1.97
CA LEU A 69 -5.82 -6.47 -2.69
C LEU A 69 -4.97 -7.42 -1.85
N ILE A 70 -4.66 -8.57 -2.42
CA ILE A 70 -3.81 -9.58 -1.80
C ILE A 70 -2.58 -9.73 -2.68
N GLY A 71 -1.39 -9.77 -2.08
CA GLY A 71 -0.14 -9.96 -2.78
C GLY A 71 0.75 -11.02 -2.14
N GLU A 72 1.61 -11.63 -2.94
CA GLU A 72 2.62 -12.57 -2.45
C GLU A 72 3.93 -12.40 -3.22
N TRP A 73 5.01 -12.16 -2.49
CA TRP A 73 6.35 -12.07 -3.03
C TRP A 73 7.20 -13.24 -2.51
N ASN A 74 8.06 -13.79 -3.38
CA ASN A 74 8.94 -14.90 -3.09
C ASN A 74 8.22 -16.15 -2.51
N PRO A 75 7.19 -16.70 -3.19
CA PRO A 75 6.38 -17.79 -2.66
C PRO A 75 7.12 -19.13 -2.56
N GLY A 76 8.31 -19.25 -3.18
CA GLY A 76 9.07 -20.51 -3.24
C GLY A 76 9.85 -20.85 -1.95
N SER A 77 9.93 -19.96 -0.98
CA SER A 77 10.62 -20.24 0.29
C SER A 77 9.78 -21.13 1.20
N ALA A 78 10.41 -22.15 1.81
CA ALA A 78 9.78 -23.04 2.78
C ALA A 78 9.56 -22.41 4.18
N LYS A 79 10.11 -21.21 4.42
CA LYS A 79 9.94 -20.51 5.70
C LYS A 79 8.54 -19.92 5.81
N ALA A 80 8.05 -19.77 7.03
CA ALA A 80 6.79 -19.07 7.29
C ALA A 80 6.80 -17.65 6.73
N PRO A 81 5.73 -17.19 6.05
CA PRO A 81 5.67 -15.85 5.49
C PRO A 81 5.65 -14.76 6.55
N LEU A 82 6.17 -13.58 6.18
CA LEU A 82 5.84 -12.33 6.86
C LEU A 82 4.53 -11.80 6.28
N LEU A 83 3.66 -11.25 7.12
CA LEU A 83 2.40 -10.67 6.69
C LEU A 83 2.43 -9.15 6.90
N LEU A 84 2.22 -8.40 5.83
CA LEU A 84 2.03 -6.95 5.84
C LEU A 84 0.54 -6.67 5.63
N ILE A 85 -0.07 -6.02 6.60
CA ILE A 85 -1.50 -5.67 6.57
C ILE A 85 -1.61 -4.15 6.50
N GLY A 86 -2.54 -3.66 5.69
CA GLY A 86 -2.89 -2.25 5.60
C GLY A 86 -4.27 -2.07 5.00
N HIS A 87 -4.69 -0.82 4.82
CA HIS A 87 -5.95 -0.49 4.19
C HIS A 87 -5.80 0.63 3.16
N MET A 88 -6.72 0.68 2.20
CA MET A 88 -6.70 1.59 1.06
C MET A 88 -7.73 2.71 1.20
N ASP A 89 -8.71 2.52 2.06
CA ASP A 89 -9.75 3.49 2.34
C ASP A 89 -9.31 4.57 3.34
N THR A 90 -10.12 5.58 3.50
CA THR A 90 -9.91 6.71 4.42
C THR A 90 -11.24 7.17 5.02
N VAL A 91 -11.18 7.89 6.13
CA VAL A 91 -12.37 8.54 6.76
C VAL A 91 -12.91 9.74 5.96
N PHE A 92 -12.19 10.20 4.94
CA PHE A 92 -12.51 11.45 4.25
C PHE A 92 -13.68 11.30 3.28
N LYS A 93 -14.46 12.38 3.16
CA LYS A 93 -15.61 12.46 2.26
C LYS A 93 -15.16 12.88 0.85
N GLU A 94 -16.06 12.71 -0.11
CA GLU A 94 -15.89 13.19 -1.47
C GLU A 94 -15.60 14.71 -1.49
N GLY A 95 -14.66 15.10 -2.32
CA GLY A 95 -14.19 16.49 -2.43
C GLY A 95 -12.99 16.82 -1.54
N ALA A 96 -12.61 15.95 -0.59
CA ALA A 96 -11.52 16.22 0.34
C ALA A 96 -10.16 16.45 -0.36
N VAL A 97 -9.90 15.74 -1.46
CA VAL A 97 -8.68 15.95 -2.27
C VAL A 97 -8.69 17.31 -2.95
N LYS A 98 -9.84 17.78 -3.41
CA LYS A 98 -9.97 19.12 -4.01
C LYS A 98 -9.69 20.24 -2.99
N GLU A 99 -10.12 20.05 -1.75
CA GLU A 99 -9.91 21.01 -0.66
C GLU A 99 -8.47 20.99 -0.14
N ASN A 100 -7.88 19.81 -0.02
CA ASN A 100 -6.53 19.62 0.51
C ASN A 100 -5.74 18.59 -0.30
N PRO A 101 -5.31 18.90 -1.53
CA PRO A 101 -4.53 17.97 -2.34
C PRO A 101 -3.17 17.65 -1.69
N PHE A 102 -2.55 16.56 -2.13
CA PHE A 102 -1.21 16.22 -1.67
C PHE A 102 -0.23 17.37 -1.90
N ARG A 103 0.44 17.78 -0.85
CA ARG A 103 1.56 18.72 -0.91
C ARG A 103 2.58 18.38 0.18
N VAL A 104 3.81 18.77 -0.06
CA VAL A 104 4.87 18.81 0.96
C VAL A 104 5.17 20.28 1.22
N ASP A 105 5.11 20.69 2.47
CA ASP A 105 5.37 22.07 2.87
C ASP A 105 6.88 22.38 3.03
N GLU A 106 7.20 23.62 3.38
CA GLU A 106 8.58 24.10 3.55
C GLU A 106 9.34 23.41 4.69
N ASN A 107 8.62 22.81 5.65
CA ASN A 107 9.19 22.05 6.75
C ASN A 107 9.35 20.56 6.39
N GLY A 108 9.02 20.16 5.15
CA GLY A 108 9.06 18.78 4.70
C GLY A 108 7.89 17.93 5.18
N MET A 109 6.83 18.54 5.73
CA MET A 109 5.63 17.83 6.16
C MET A 109 4.69 17.59 4.99
N ALA A 110 4.23 16.36 4.84
CA ALA A 110 3.25 16.00 3.82
C ALA A 110 1.81 16.18 4.33
N HIS A 111 0.95 16.68 3.47
CA HIS A 111 -0.46 16.95 3.74
C HIS A 111 -1.34 16.31 2.67
N GLY A 112 -2.58 15.97 3.02
CA GLY A 112 -3.59 15.41 2.13
C GLY A 112 -4.43 14.33 2.80
N PRO A 113 -5.58 13.91 2.22
CA PRO A 113 -6.46 12.88 2.78
C PRO A 113 -5.77 11.53 2.83
N GLY A 114 -5.70 10.90 4.02
CA GLY A 114 -5.07 9.60 4.21
C GLY A 114 -3.55 9.62 4.01
N VAL A 115 -2.91 10.80 4.04
CA VAL A 115 -1.46 10.95 3.84
C VAL A 115 -0.65 10.09 4.81
N LEU A 116 -1.04 10.03 6.08
CA LEU A 116 -0.40 9.22 7.11
C LEU A 116 -1.15 7.90 7.32
N ASP A 117 -2.46 7.94 7.43
CA ASP A 117 -3.35 6.80 7.66
C ASP A 117 -4.17 6.49 6.39
N MET A 118 -3.78 5.42 5.60
CA MET A 118 -2.43 4.91 5.79
C MET A 118 -1.66 4.81 4.46
N LYS A 119 -1.90 5.73 3.51
CA LYS A 119 -1.30 5.67 2.16
C LYS A 119 0.22 5.74 2.17
N ALA A 120 0.84 6.42 3.15
CA ALA A 120 2.29 6.32 3.36
C ALA A 120 2.73 4.89 3.68
N GLY A 121 2.00 4.20 4.56
CA GLY A 121 2.28 2.81 4.93
C GLY A 121 2.22 1.85 3.75
N LEU A 122 1.29 2.06 2.81
CA LEU A 122 1.18 1.25 1.59
C LEU A 122 2.42 1.41 0.69
N VAL A 123 2.90 2.65 0.52
CA VAL A 123 4.14 2.93 -0.22
C VAL A 123 5.35 2.29 0.48
N MET A 124 5.43 2.43 1.81
CA MET A 124 6.52 1.83 2.59
C MET A 124 6.53 0.31 2.46
N ALA A 125 5.38 -0.35 2.54
CA ALA A 125 5.26 -1.80 2.38
C ALA A 125 5.77 -2.27 1.02
N LEU A 126 5.38 -1.60 -0.07
CA LEU A 126 5.84 -1.90 -1.42
C LEU A 126 7.35 -1.69 -1.59
N TYR A 127 7.86 -0.53 -1.14
CA TYR A 127 9.28 -0.22 -1.29
C TYR A 127 10.18 -1.02 -0.37
N THR A 128 9.66 -1.57 0.74
CA THR A 128 10.37 -2.58 1.53
C THR A 128 10.69 -3.80 0.68
N VAL A 129 9.73 -4.33 -0.07
CA VAL A 129 9.96 -5.48 -0.94
C VAL A 129 10.90 -5.13 -2.09
N LYS A 130 10.72 -3.97 -2.74
CA LYS A 130 11.63 -3.53 -3.80
C LYS A 130 13.07 -3.41 -3.31
N ALA A 131 13.28 -2.90 -2.10
CA ALA A 131 14.60 -2.78 -1.49
C ALA A 131 15.20 -4.14 -1.12
N LEU A 132 14.40 -5.07 -0.60
CA LEU A 132 14.83 -6.44 -0.33
C LEU A 132 15.19 -7.20 -1.62
N ASP A 133 14.41 -6.99 -2.67
CA ASP A 133 14.69 -7.57 -3.99
C ASP A 133 15.99 -7.06 -4.59
N SER A 134 16.30 -5.77 -4.43
CA SER A 134 17.53 -5.15 -4.93
C SER A 134 18.82 -5.72 -4.34
N VAL A 135 18.73 -6.36 -3.17
CA VAL A 135 19.86 -7.03 -2.49
C VAL A 135 19.74 -8.56 -2.51
N ASP A 136 18.84 -9.08 -3.36
CA ASP A 136 18.55 -10.51 -3.51
C ASP A 136 18.22 -11.23 -2.20
N TRP A 137 17.56 -10.53 -1.27
CA TRP A 137 17.07 -11.15 -0.04
C TRP A 137 15.83 -11.99 -0.32
N LYS A 138 15.96 -13.32 -0.29
CA LYS A 138 14.90 -14.29 -0.60
C LYS A 138 14.63 -15.26 0.55
N GLU A 139 14.91 -14.85 1.79
CA GLU A 139 14.90 -15.78 2.91
C GLU A 139 13.52 -16.31 3.27
N ARG A 140 12.45 -15.53 3.06
CA ARG A 140 11.08 -15.96 3.32
C ARG A 140 10.06 -15.23 2.45
N PRO A 141 8.86 -15.79 2.28
CA PRO A 141 7.80 -15.10 1.57
C PRO A 141 7.32 -13.86 2.33
N ILE A 142 6.84 -12.86 1.58
CA ILE A 142 6.10 -11.74 2.15
C ILE A 142 4.71 -11.73 1.52
N LYS A 143 3.69 -11.74 2.36
CA LYS A 143 2.28 -11.63 1.96
C LYS A 143 1.75 -10.25 2.31
N PHE A 144 0.86 -9.74 1.46
CA PHE A 144 0.20 -8.47 1.63
C PHE A 144 -1.30 -8.70 1.69
N ILE A 145 -1.98 -8.00 2.59
CA ILE A 145 -3.43 -7.86 2.59
C ILE A 145 -3.73 -6.37 2.78
N PHE A 146 -4.29 -5.75 1.73
CA PHE A 146 -4.74 -4.38 1.78
C PHE A 146 -6.26 -4.36 1.76
N ALA A 147 -6.85 -4.05 2.91
CA ALA A 147 -8.29 -3.98 3.11
C ALA A 147 -8.90 -2.74 2.43
N SER A 148 -10.20 -2.77 2.22
CA SER A 148 -10.95 -1.73 1.50
C SER A 148 -11.95 -0.96 2.36
N ASP A 149 -12.13 -1.32 3.65
CA ASP A 149 -13.12 -0.74 4.56
C ASP A 149 -12.70 -0.81 6.03
N GLU A 150 -11.42 -0.61 6.29
CA GLU A 150 -10.88 -0.64 7.66
C GLU A 150 -11.48 0.48 8.50
N GLU A 151 -11.58 1.68 7.95
CA GLU A 151 -12.10 2.89 8.61
C GLU A 151 -13.60 2.79 8.97
N ASN A 152 -14.27 1.78 8.46
CA ASN A 152 -15.65 1.42 8.85
C ASN A 152 -15.71 0.11 9.64
N LEU A 153 -14.61 -0.24 10.34
CA LEU A 153 -14.47 -1.41 11.20
C LEU A 153 -14.80 -2.74 10.50
N HIS A 154 -14.56 -2.84 9.21
CA HIS A 154 -14.92 -3.99 8.36
C HIS A 154 -16.41 -4.40 8.48
N MET A 155 -17.29 -3.43 8.69
CA MET A 155 -18.72 -3.72 8.86
C MET A 155 -19.39 -4.20 7.58
N ARG A 156 -18.79 -3.93 6.42
CA ARG A 156 -19.31 -4.30 5.09
C ARG A 156 -18.56 -5.46 4.46
N SER A 157 -17.31 -5.68 4.84
CA SER A 157 -16.47 -6.73 4.30
C SER A 157 -16.50 -7.97 5.17
N ASP A 158 -16.16 -9.10 4.57
CA ASP A 158 -15.86 -10.33 5.28
C ASP A 158 -14.35 -10.47 5.59
N ALA A 159 -13.62 -9.36 5.61
CA ALA A 159 -12.19 -9.30 5.87
C ALA A 159 -11.81 -10.03 7.17
N LYS A 160 -12.63 -9.92 8.20
CA LYS A 160 -12.43 -10.65 9.46
C LYS A 160 -12.26 -12.17 9.28
N LYS A 161 -12.89 -12.75 8.26
CA LYS A 161 -12.76 -14.19 7.95
C LYS A 161 -11.46 -14.53 7.23
N ILE A 162 -10.76 -13.52 6.68
CA ILE A 162 -9.49 -13.71 5.99
C ILE A 162 -8.34 -13.66 6.98
N PHE A 163 -8.51 -12.93 8.07
CA PHE A 163 -7.50 -12.78 9.13
C PHE A 163 -7.59 -13.90 10.18
N ALA A 164 -8.67 -14.68 10.20
CA ALA A 164 -8.87 -15.83 11.07
C ALA A 164 -8.29 -17.12 10.47
#